data_0c0ea0a8054bf8664357cfd6367426d1
#
_entry.id   0c0ea0a8054bf8664357cfd6367426d1
#
_cell.length_a   1.000
_cell.length_b   1.000
_cell.length_c   1.000
_cell.angle_alpha   90.00
_cell.angle_beta   90.00
_cell.angle_gamma   90.00
#
_symmetry.space_group_name_H-M   'P 1'
#
loop_
_entity.id
_entity.type
_entity.pdbx_description
1 polymer ?
#
loop_
_entity_poly.entity_id
_entity_poly.type
_entity_poly.pdbx_seq_one_letter_code
_entity_poly.pdbx_strand_id
1 'polypeptide(L)'
;MLNKPEDESKLEPYATYTSNSGGNRSLPGSPYGYEMWTAGGNNNKLIWYGPDQGGGAAFRAEWNNPNDFLGRIGLFWNEGKPYTNYGDLYCDFKYTRSANGTGGGYSYIGIYGWSKNPMIEWYIVDDWFGNGIIGPNNMGGGATKRGELTVDDETYFIYRATRPPGSGNIEGSNASFPQFFSIRQTRRQSGTISITEHFKKWEALSMNLGSNMYECKFLVEAGGGKGWFEASYLSFE
;
A
#
# COMPACT_ATOMS: atom_id res chain seq x y z
N MET A 1 37.49 -1.67 0.77
CA MET A 1 37.14 -2.16 2.12
C MET A 1 35.76 -2.79 1.97
N LEU A 2 35.66 -4.10 2.15
CA LEU A 2 34.38 -4.81 2.08
C LEU A 2 33.56 -4.41 3.30
N ASN A 3 32.41 -3.79 3.08
CA ASN A 3 31.47 -3.50 4.15
C ASN A 3 31.03 -4.84 4.77
N LYS A 4 31.24 -4.94 6.09
CA LYS A 4 30.76 -6.01 6.94
C LYS A 4 29.26 -6.17 6.68
N PRO A 5 28.70 -7.40 6.54
CA PRO A 5 27.26 -7.56 6.45
C PRO A 5 26.65 -6.93 7.70
N GLU A 6 25.67 -6.05 7.50
CA GLU A 6 24.84 -5.58 8.60
C GLU A 6 24.20 -6.84 9.21
N ASP A 7 24.42 -7.02 10.49
CA ASP A 7 23.75 -8.01 11.33
C ASP A 7 22.25 -7.79 11.13
N GLU A 8 21.57 -8.71 10.45
CA GLU A 8 20.12 -8.69 10.34
C GLU A 8 19.55 -9.00 11.75
N SER A 9 19.71 -8.03 12.67
CA SER A 9 19.13 -8.13 13.99
C SER A 9 17.63 -8.30 13.82
N LYS A 10 17.11 -9.38 14.38
CA LYS A 10 15.68 -9.68 14.36
C LYS A 10 14.94 -8.49 14.97
N LEU A 11 14.03 -7.88 14.20
CA LEU A 11 13.21 -6.79 14.70
C LEU A 11 12.32 -7.29 15.84
N GLU A 12 12.23 -6.51 16.91
CA GLU A 12 11.40 -6.83 18.06
C GLU A 12 10.06 -6.11 17.99
N PRO A 13 8.93 -6.81 18.20
CA PRO A 13 7.61 -6.21 18.19
C PRO A 13 7.47 -5.08 19.21
N TYR A 14 7.06 -3.90 18.76
CA TYR A 14 6.74 -2.76 19.62
C TYR A 14 5.25 -2.70 19.94
N ALA A 15 4.39 -2.91 18.96
CA ALA A 15 2.94 -2.91 19.14
C ALA A 15 2.26 -3.93 18.21
N THR A 16 1.18 -4.55 18.70
CA THR A 16 0.36 -5.50 17.93
C THR A 16 -1.10 -5.05 17.91
N TYR A 17 -1.66 -4.99 16.71
CA TYR A 17 -3.05 -4.59 16.46
C TYR A 17 -3.81 -5.78 15.88
N THR A 18 -4.97 -6.10 16.46
CA THR A 18 -5.78 -7.29 16.12
C THR A 18 -7.23 -6.96 15.77
N SER A 19 -7.56 -5.66 15.71
CA SER A 19 -8.90 -5.16 15.37
C SER A 19 -8.81 -3.98 14.41
N ASN A 20 -9.92 -3.72 13.72
CA ASN A 20 -10.03 -2.57 12.83
C ASN A 20 -9.71 -1.27 13.58
N SER A 21 -8.86 -0.45 12.98
CA SER A 21 -8.40 0.81 13.59
C SER A 21 -9.47 1.91 13.58
N GLY A 22 -10.48 1.79 12.68
CA GLY A 22 -11.49 2.82 12.48
C GLY A 22 -10.93 4.10 11.86
N GLY A 23 -10.02 3.97 10.91
CA GLY A 23 -9.32 5.04 10.22
C GLY A 23 -7.85 5.17 10.65
N ASN A 24 -7.19 6.21 10.15
CA ASN A 24 -5.79 6.47 10.46
C ASN A 24 -5.53 6.67 11.95
N ARG A 25 -4.50 6.00 12.45
CA ARG A 25 -4.01 6.13 13.83
C ARG A 25 -2.53 6.45 13.84
N SER A 26 -2.15 7.47 14.59
CA SER A 26 -0.72 7.82 14.79
C SER A 26 0.01 6.70 15.52
N LEU A 27 1.26 6.47 15.13
CA LEU A 27 2.17 5.55 15.82
C LEU A 27 3.00 6.34 16.84
N PRO A 28 3.12 5.85 18.09
CA PRO A 28 3.83 6.57 19.15
C PRO A 28 5.29 6.85 18.81
N GLY A 29 5.72 8.12 18.92
CA GLY A 29 7.11 8.52 18.65
C GLY A 29 7.54 8.46 17.19
N SER A 30 6.60 8.29 16.25
CA SER A 30 6.85 8.16 14.81
C SER A 30 6.10 9.23 14.02
N PRO A 31 6.65 9.71 12.89
CA PRO A 31 5.90 10.55 11.95
C PRO A 31 4.82 9.78 11.19
N TYR A 32 4.81 8.46 11.30
CA TYR A 32 3.91 7.59 10.57
C TYR A 32 2.61 7.28 11.31
N GLY A 33 1.64 6.80 10.57
CA GLY A 33 0.41 6.24 11.08
C GLY A 33 0.15 4.86 10.50
N TYR A 34 -0.76 4.14 11.14
CA TYR A 34 -1.22 2.83 10.66
C TYR A 34 -2.71 2.83 10.43
N GLU A 35 -3.13 1.90 9.61
CA GLU A 35 -4.50 1.44 9.55
C GLU A 35 -4.53 -0.07 9.32
N MET A 36 -5.36 -0.73 10.10
CA MET A 36 -5.72 -2.12 9.89
C MET A 36 -7.22 -2.20 9.68
N TRP A 37 -7.63 -2.89 8.62
CA TRP A 37 -9.02 -3.19 8.35
C TRP A 37 -9.15 -4.66 7.93
N THR A 38 -10.19 -5.33 8.42
CA THR A 38 -10.48 -6.70 8.05
C THR A 38 -11.98 -6.96 8.08
N ALA A 39 -12.47 -7.67 7.09
CA ALA A 39 -13.82 -8.22 7.03
C ALA A 39 -13.73 -9.74 7.12
N GLY A 40 -14.22 -10.31 8.21
CA GLY A 40 -14.16 -11.75 8.44
C GLY A 40 -12.75 -12.29 8.70
N GLY A 41 -12.61 -13.62 8.61
CA GLY A 41 -11.39 -14.31 8.99
C GLY A 41 -11.15 -14.35 10.50
N ASN A 42 -10.02 -14.89 10.90
CA ASN A 42 -9.60 -14.94 12.31
C ASN A 42 -8.08 -14.78 12.43
N ASN A 43 -7.64 -14.31 13.60
CA ASN A 43 -6.21 -14.10 13.89
C ASN A 43 -5.49 -13.17 12.89
N ASN A 44 -6.24 -12.26 12.25
CA ASN A 44 -5.62 -11.22 11.43
C ASN A 44 -4.94 -10.21 12.36
N LYS A 45 -3.72 -9.78 12.01
CA LYS A 45 -2.98 -8.82 12.83
C LYS A 45 -1.97 -8.01 12.04
N LEU A 46 -1.64 -6.86 12.59
CA LEU A 46 -0.56 -6.00 12.16
C LEU A 46 0.37 -5.79 13.36
N ILE A 47 1.66 -6.04 13.20
CA ILE A 47 2.70 -5.87 14.21
C ILE A 47 3.65 -4.78 13.72
N TRP A 48 3.78 -3.70 14.47
CA TRP A 48 4.75 -2.64 14.21
C TRP A 48 5.99 -2.82 15.06
N TYR A 49 7.16 -2.57 14.49
CA TYR A 49 8.46 -2.79 15.16
C TYR A 49 9.02 -1.56 15.89
N GLY A 50 8.31 -0.42 15.85
CA GLY A 50 8.70 0.78 16.58
C GLY A 50 9.42 1.83 15.73
N PRO A 51 9.59 3.05 16.30
CA PRO A 51 10.15 4.18 15.56
C PRO A 51 11.64 4.05 15.27
N ASP A 52 12.36 3.27 16.08
CA ASP A 52 13.83 3.18 16.05
C ASP A 52 14.34 1.94 15.30
N GLN A 53 13.42 1.14 14.71
CA GLN A 53 13.76 -0.10 14.01
C GLN A 53 13.25 -0.06 12.58
N GLY A 54 14.02 -0.69 11.66
CA GLY A 54 13.60 -0.95 10.29
C GLY A 54 13.08 0.28 9.54
N GLY A 55 13.70 1.46 9.69
CA GLY A 55 13.26 2.70 9.03
C GLY A 55 12.03 3.36 9.67
N GLY A 56 11.58 2.88 10.83
CA GLY A 56 10.49 3.47 11.62
C GLY A 56 9.07 3.11 11.17
N ALA A 57 8.91 2.56 9.96
CA ALA A 57 7.63 2.10 9.44
C ALA A 57 7.57 0.59 9.23
N ALA A 58 8.62 -0.17 9.55
CA ALA A 58 8.66 -1.62 9.37
C ALA A 58 7.56 -2.32 10.17
N PHE A 59 6.90 -3.30 9.53
CA PHE A 59 5.79 -4.04 10.14
C PHE A 59 5.64 -5.44 9.58
N ARG A 60 4.96 -6.29 10.36
CA ARG A 60 4.48 -7.59 9.93
C ARG A 60 2.96 -7.59 9.87
N ALA A 61 2.40 -8.22 8.85
CA ALA A 61 0.98 -8.48 8.73
C ALA A 61 0.72 -9.97 8.58
N GLU A 62 -0.35 -10.46 9.20
CA GLU A 62 -0.79 -11.84 9.08
C GLU A 62 -2.29 -11.89 8.85
N TRP A 63 -2.75 -12.76 7.96
CA TRP A 63 -4.16 -12.97 7.67
C TRP A 63 -4.50 -14.45 7.55
N ASN A 64 -5.74 -14.78 7.88
CA ASN A 64 -6.25 -16.14 7.82
C ASN A 64 -7.73 -16.13 7.39
N ASN A 65 -7.95 -16.38 6.10
CA ASN A 65 -9.23 -16.44 5.43
C ASN A 65 -10.18 -15.25 5.68
N PRO A 66 -9.73 -13.99 5.59
CA PRO A 66 -10.61 -12.84 5.58
C PRO A 66 -11.39 -12.81 4.26
N ASN A 67 -12.54 -12.11 4.23
CA ASN A 67 -13.15 -11.70 2.97
C ASN A 67 -12.34 -10.59 2.32
N ASP A 68 -11.74 -9.74 3.17
CA ASP A 68 -10.80 -8.70 2.81
C ASP A 68 -9.95 -8.31 4.03
N PHE A 69 -8.66 -8.05 3.82
CA PHE A 69 -7.70 -7.64 4.84
C PHE A 69 -6.77 -6.58 4.26
N LEU A 70 -6.64 -5.46 4.96
CA LEU A 70 -5.68 -4.39 4.66
C LEU A 70 -4.86 -4.09 5.90
N GLY A 71 -3.54 -4.28 5.81
CA GLY A 71 -2.58 -3.82 6.82
C GLY A 71 -1.63 -2.82 6.19
N ARG A 72 -1.51 -1.59 6.77
CA ARG A 72 -0.70 -0.55 6.16
C ARG A 72 -0.10 0.42 7.17
N ILE A 73 1.13 0.86 6.92
CA ILE A 73 1.85 1.89 7.70
C ILE A 73 2.49 2.90 6.74
N GLY A 74 2.51 4.17 7.12
CA GLY A 74 3.15 5.25 6.37
C GLY A 74 2.61 6.63 6.72
N LEU A 75 2.67 7.54 5.76
CA LEU A 75 2.29 8.93 5.90
C LEU A 75 0.76 9.13 5.88
N PHE A 76 0.29 10.12 6.61
CA PHE A 76 -1.09 10.61 6.52
C PHE A 76 -1.14 12.11 6.85
N TRP A 77 -2.11 12.80 6.29
CA TRP A 77 -2.21 14.26 6.36
C TRP A 77 -3.63 14.73 6.70
N ASN A 78 -3.71 15.85 7.39
CA ASN A 78 -4.96 16.51 7.75
C ASN A 78 -5.00 17.97 7.25
N GLU A 79 -3.96 18.45 6.56
CA GLU A 79 -3.81 19.86 6.18
C GLU A 79 -4.67 20.28 5.00
N GLY A 80 -5.25 19.32 4.27
CA GLY A 80 -6.07 19.62 3.09
C GLY A 80 -5.27 20.21 1.93
N LYS A 81 -4.07 19.69 1.65
CA LYS A 81 -3.18 20.14 0.59
C LYS A 81 -2.99 19.08 -0.49
N PRO A 82 -2.76 19.48 -1.76
CA PRO A 82 -2.42 18.56 -2.84
C PRO A 82 -1.01 17.97 -2.65
N TYR A 83 -0.74 16.85 -3.34
CA TYR A 83 0.55 16.17 -3.22
C TYR A 83 1.75 17.06 -3.55
N THR A 84 1.58 18.05 -4.45
CA THR A 84 2.62 18.99 -4.84
C THR A 84 3.16 19.85 -3.70
N ASN A 85 2.48 19.88 -2.54
CA ASN A 85 2.93 20.58 -1.35
C ASN A 85 3.87 19.77 -0.46
N TYR A 86 4.06 18.48 -0.75
CA TYR A 86 4.84 17.58 0.09
C TYR A 86 6.21 17.21 -0.50
N GLY A 87 6.58 17.85 -1.64
CA GLY A 87 7.83 17.52 -2.34
C GLY A 87 7.75 16.21 -3.12
N ASP A 88 8.91 15.69 -3.50
CA ASP A 88 8.98 14.40 -4.13
C ASP A 88 8.96 13.31 -3.04
N LEU A 89 7.96 12.45 -3.09
CA LEU A 89 7.73 11.36 -2.14
C LEU A 89 8.37 10.07 -2.64
N TYR A 90 9.11 9.42 -1.76
CA TYR A 90 9.75 8.13 -1.99
C TYR A 90 9.42 7.15 -0.86
N CYS A 91 9.49 5.86 -1.18
CA CYS A 91 9.42 4.81 -0.17
C CYS A 91 10.51 3.78 -0.40
N ASP A 92 11.44 3.68 0.53
CA ASP A 92 12.45 2.62 0.57
C ASP A 92 11.93 1.42 1.35
N PHE A 93 12.07 0.22 0.78
CA PHE A 93 11.54 -0.98 1.40
C PHE A 93 12.40 -2.23 1.16
N LYS A 94 12.34 -3.12 2.13
CA LYS A 94 12.79 -4.51 2.03
C LYS A 94 11.85 -5.38 2.86
N TYR A 95 11.27 -6.41 2.25
CA TYR A 95 10.39 -7.35 2.95
C TYR A 95 10.57 -8.78 2.47
N THR A 96 10.01 -9.68 3.24
CA THR A 96 9.75 -11.07 2.88
C THR A 96 8.27 -11.37 3.05
N ARG A 97 7.79 -12.43 2.42
CA ARG A 97 6.41 -12.90 2.56
C ARG A 97 6.31 -14.40 2.43
N SER A 98 5.21 -14.98 2.87
CA SER A 98 4.99 -16.41 2.79
C SER A 98 5.03 -16.90 1.34
N ALA A 99 5.93 -17.85 1.03
CA ALA A 99 6.06 -18.43 -0.31
C ALA A 99 4.78 -19.16 -0.74
N ASN A 100 4.15 -19.86 0.21
CA ASN A 100 2.90 -20.61 0.03
C ASN A 100 1.67 -19.81 0.50
N GLY A 101 1.82 -18.52 0.80
CA GLY A 101 0.72 -17.65 1.14
C GLY A 101 -0.16 -17.39 -0.06
N THR A 102 -1.43 -17.16 0.21
CA THR A 102 -2.38 -16.74 -0.81
C THR A 102 -3.07 -15.45 -0.40
N GLY A 103 -3.36 -14.61 -1.40
CA GLY A 103 -4.18 -13.41 -1.23
C GLY A 103 -5.66 -13.65 -1.53
N GLY A 104 -6.07 -14.90 -1.76
CA GLY A 104 -7.44 -15.20 -2.17
C GLY A 104 -7.72 -14.79 -3.62
N GLY A 105 -8.85 -14.13 -3.86
CA GLY A 105 -9.28 -13.68 -5.18
C GLY A 105 -8.48 -12.51 -5.75
N TYR A 106 -7.82 -11.73 -4.90
CA TYR A 106 -6.94 -10.61 -5.27
C TYR A 106 -5.94 -10.32 -4.14
N SER A 107 -4.86 -9.65 -4.47
CA SER A 107 -3.91 -9.15 -3.47
C SER A 107 -3.04 -8.04 -4.04
N TYR A 108 -2.65 -7.11 -3.18
CA TYR A 108 -1.77 -5.99 -3.52
C TYR A 108 -0.70 -5.83 -2.46
N ILE A 109 0.55 -5.62 -2.89
CA ILE A 109 1.66 -5.24 -2.02
C ILE A 109 2.36 -4.06 -2.69
N GLY A 110 2.48 -2.94 -1.99
CA GLY A 110 3.09 -1.72 -2.50
C GLY A 110 2.54 -0.48 -1.82
N ILE A 111 2.49 0.65 -2.52
CA ILE A 111 1.98 1.89 -1.97
C ILE A 111 0.48 2.02 -2.23
N TYR A 112 -0.21 2.53 -1.25
CA TYR A 112 -1.65 2.76 -1.24
C TYR A 112 -1.97 4.10 -0.63
N GLY A 113 -3.03 4.70 -1.11
CA GLY A 113 -3.52 5.91 -0.49
C GLY A 113 -4.85 6.39 -1.00
N TRP A 114 -5.22 7.52 -0.43
CA TRP A 114 -6.42 8.26 -0.77
C TRP A 114 -6.13 9.74 -0.91
N SER A 115 -6.90 10.38 -1.76
CA SER A 115 -7.06 11.83 -1.79
C SER A 115 -8.54 12.21 -1.74
N LYS A 116 -8.85 13.45 -1.36
CA LYS A 116 -10.20 14.01 -1.28
C LYS A 116 -10.33 15.19 -2.22
N ASN A 117 -11.56 15.58 -2.55
CA ASN A 117 -11.91 16.71 -3.42
C ASN A 117 -11.29 16.66 -4.83
N PRO A 118 -11.65 15.66 -5.68
CA PRO A 118 -12.58 14.56 -5.42
C PRO A 118 -11.91 13.39 -4.67
N MET A 119 -12.75 12.50 -4.12
CA MET A 119 -12.28 11.27 -3.49
C MET A 119 -11.73 10.32 -4.54
N ILE A 120 -10.45 9.95 -4.41
CA ILE A 120 -9.74 9.01 -5.27
C ILE A 120 -9.00 8.00 -4.38
N GLU A 121 -9.19 6.73 -4.65
CA GLU A 121 -8.38 5.64 -4.10
C GLU A 121 -7.27 5.29 -5.11
N TRP A 122 -6.05 5.05 -4.63
CA TRP A 122 -4.96 4.80 -5.55
C TRP A 122 -3.93 3.80 -5.02
N TYR A 123 -3.29 3.10 -5.96
CA TYR A 123 -2.35 2.01 -5.71
C TYR A 123 -1.13 2.11 -6.63
N ILE A 124 0.07 1.87 -6.06
CA ILE A 124 1.29 1.53 -6.79
C ILE A 124 1.69 0.14 -6.33
N VAL A 125 1.49 -0.87 -7.18
CA VAL A 125 1.61 -2.28 -6.82
C VAL A 125 2.92 -2.84 -7.37
N ASP A 126 3.78 -3.28 -6.46
CA ASP A 126 5.09 -3.85 -6.77
C ASP A 126 5.11 -5.38 -6.66
N ASP A 127 4.17 -5.97 -5.91
CA ASP A 127 4.06 -7.41 -5.75
C ASP A 127 2.61 -7.84 -5.43
N TRP A 128 2.33 -9.13 -5.59
CA TRP A 128 1.04 -9.79 -5.31
C TRP A 128 1.24 -11.28 -5.07
N PHE A 129 0.27 -11.96 -4.48
CA PHE A 129 0.30 -13.42 -4.29
C PHE A 129 -0.28 -14.16 -5.50
N GLY A 130 0.28 -15.34 -5.78
CA GLY A 130 -0.23 -16.22 -6.82
C GLY A 130 -0.08 -15.69 -8.26
N ASN A 131 -0.82 -16.29 -9.15
CA ASN A 131 -0.99 -15.86 -10.55
C ASN A 131 -2.36 -15.20 -10.74
N GLY A 132 -2.88 -14.59 -9.67
CA GLY A 132 -4.26 -14.14 -9.55
C GLY A 132 -4.70 -13.07 -10.54
N ILE A 133 -5.86 -12.52 -10.27
CA ILE A 133 -6.54 -11.52 -11.12
C ILE A 133 -5.66 -10.28 -11.35
N ILE A 134 -4.70 -10.03 -10.45
CA ILE A 134 -3.84 -8.87 -10.48
C ILE A 134 -2.45 -9.23 -10.94
N GLY A 135 -2.05 -8.50 -11.92
CA GLY A 135 -0.76 -8.53 -12.56
C GLY A 135 -0.80 -7.61 -13.76
N PRO A 136 0.33 -7.38 -14.43
CA PRO A 136 0.43 -6.39 -15.48
C PRO A 136 -0.54 -6.61 -16.65
N ASN A 137 -1.00 -7.82 -16.86
CA ASN A 137 -1.86 -8.17 -17.99
C ASN A 137 -3.31 -8.46 -17.62
N ASN A 138 -3.67 -8.43 -16.33
CA ASN A 138 -5.00 -8.79 -15.89
C ASN A 138 -5.38 -8.11 -14.56
N MET A 139 -5.88 -6.88 -14.64
CA MET A 139 -6.38 -6.17 -13.46
C MET A 139 -7.76 -6.65 -13.01
N GLY A 140 -8.55 -7.28 -13.87
CA GLY A 140 -9.94 -7.64 -13.53
C GLY A 140 -10.83 -6.43 -13.19
N GLY A 141 -12.00 -6.68 -12.62
CA GLY A 141 -12.83 -5.65 -11.99
C GLY A 141 -13.31 -4.47 -12.88
N GLY A 142 -13.27 -4.61 -14.21
CA GLY A 142 -13.64 -3.53 -15.12
C GLY A 142 -12.58 -2.42 -15.23
N ALA A 143 -11.37 -2.66 -14.79
CA ALA A 143 -10.28 -1.71 -14.94
C ALA A 143 -9.87 -1.56 -16.41
N THR A 144 -9.62 -0.32 -16.83
CA THR A 144 -9.19 0.02 -18.20
C THR A 144 -7.74 0.51 -18.16
N LYS A 145 -6.87 -0.10 -19.00
CA LYS A 145 -5.50 0.38 -19.17
C LYS A 145 -5.50 1.78 -19.78
N ARG A 146 -4.76 2.69 -19.20
CA ARG A 146 -4.67 4.11 -19.59
C ARG A 146 -3.32 4.47 -20.19
N GLY A 147 -2.27 3.71 -19.89
CA GLY A 147 -0.92 3.98 -20.37
C GLY A 147 0.13 3.16 -19.65
N GLU A 148 1.35 3.64 -19.73
CA GLU A 148 2.54 3.05 -19.12
C GLU A 148 3.44 4.12 -18.54
N LEU A 149 4.22 3.74 -17.51
CA LEU A 149 5.27 4.55 -16.90
C LEU A 149 6.52 3.66 -16.75
N THR A 150 7.67 4.13 -17.21
CA THR A 150 8.96 3.51 -16.88
C THR A 150 9.62 4.36 -15.81
N VAL A 151 9.80 3.79 -14.63
CA VAL A 151 10.40 4.40 -13.44
C VAL A 151 10.97 3.28 -12.55
N ASP A 152 11.99 3.58 -11.74
CA ASP A 152 12.60 2.61 -10.82
C ASP A 152 13.04 1.32 -11.55
N ASP A 153 13.68 1.51 -12.72
CA ASP A 153 14.22 0.46 -13.60
C ASP A 153 13.19 -0.56 -14.12
N GLU A 154 11.89 -0.20 -14.14
CA GLU A 154 10.86 -1.09 -14.65
C GLU A 154 9.68 -0.33 -15.25
N THR A 155 8.87 -1.03 -16.04
CA THR A 155 7.62 -0.52 -16.59
C THR A 155 6.44 -0.88 -15.68
N TYR A 156 5.61 0.13 -15.42
CA TYR A 156 4.32 -0.02 -14.75
C TYR A 156 3.20 0.20 -15.76
N PHE A 157 2.22 -0.70 -15.76
CA PHE A 157 0.98 -0.49 -16.49
C PHE A 157 0.00 0.31 -15.65
N ILE A 158 -0.55 1.38 -16.25
CA ILE A 158 -1.46 2.30 -15.60
C ILE A 158 -2.90 1.90 -15.90
N TYR A 159 -3.72 1.75 -14.86
CA TYR A 159 -5.14 1.42 -14.99
C TYR A 159 -6.02 2.41 -14.22
N ARG A 160 -7.25 2.55 -14.71
CA ARG A 160 -8.34 3.21 -14.00
C ARG A 160 -9.53 2.28 -13.87
N ALA A 161 -10.07 2.19 -12.67
CA ALA A 161 -11.34 1.54 -12.38
C ALA A 161 -12.30 2.54 -11.71
N THR A 162 -13.53 2.12 -11.47
CA THR A 162 -14.52 2.87 -10.69
C THR A 162 -15.21 1.93 -9.73
N ARG A 163 -15.20 2.29 -8.45
CA ARG A 163 -15.98 1.58 -7.44
C ARG A 163 -17.42 2.05 -7.48
N PRO A 164 -18.40 1.13 -7.48
CA PRO A 164 -19.81 1.51 -7.49
C PRO A 164 -20.23 2.16 -6.15
N PRO A 165 -21.39 2.84 -6.13
CA PRO A 165 -22.01 3.29 -4.88
C PRO A 165 -22.14 2.14 -3.87
N GLY A 166 -21.98 2.44 -2.58
CA GLY A 166 -22.02 1.44 -1.50
C GLY A 166 -20.70 0.71 -1.26
N SER A 167 -19.66 0.96 -2.06
CA SER A 167 -18.31 0.50 -1.73
C SER A 167 -17.78 1.21 -0.50
N GLY A 168 -17.08 0.49 0.37
CA GLY A 168 -16.38 1.09 1.53
C GLY A 168 -15.40 2.17 1.08
N ASN A 169 -15.37 3.28 1.80
CA ASN A 169 -14.49 4.41 1.51
C ASN A 169 -14.19 5.24 2.77
N ILE A 170 -13.21 6.14 2.67
CA ILE A 170 -12.72 6.96 3.79
C ILE A 170 -13.72 8.04 4.27
N GLU A 171 -14.78 8.30 3.54
CA GLU A 171 -15.81 9.28 3.91
C GLU A 171 -17.06 8.63 4.49
N GLY A 172 -17.16 7.30 4.46
CA GLY A 172 -18.36 6.56 4.86
C GLY A 172 -19.58 6.89 4.00
N SER A 173 -19.35 7.42 2.80
CA SER A 173 -20.39 7.87 1.89
C SER A 173 -20.87 6.75 0.96
N ASN A 174 -22.05 6.95 0.36
CA ASN A 174 -22.58 6.05 -0.67
C ASN A 174 -22.16 6.48 -2.09
N ALA A 175 -21.13 7.30 -2.22
CA ALA A 175 -20.66 7.78 -3.52
C ALA A 175 -19.83 6.72 -4.26
N SER A 176 -19.93 6.70 -5.59
CA SER A 176 -18.95 6.02 -6.43
C SER A 176 -17.65 6.83 -6.47
N PHE A 177 -16.51 6.16 -6.62
CA PHE A 177 -15.23 6.82 -6.71
C PHE A 177 -14.27 6.13 -7.68
N PRO A 178 -13.36 6.88 -8.31
CA PRO A 178 -12.31 6.31 -9.14
C PRO A 178 -11.25 5.58 -8.31
N GLN A 179 -10.66 4.54 -8.92
CA GLN A 179 -9.43 3.91 -8.46
C GLN A 179 -8.36 4.06 -9.54
N PHE A 180 -7.15 4.46 -9.12
CA PHE A 180 -5.97 4.54 -9.98
C PHE A 180 -4.97 3.48 -9.58
N PHE A 181 -4.37 2.84 -10.57
CA PHE A 181 -3.39 1.79 -10.35
C PHE A 181 -2.16 1.99 -11.23
N SER A 182 -0.99 1.80 -10.64
CA SER A 182 0.25 1.50 -11.35
C SER A 182 0.68 0.09 -10.97
N ILE A 183 0.76 -0.83 -11.94
CA ILE A 183 1.11 -2.23 -11.69
C ILE A 183 2.46 -2.52 -12.32
N ARG A 184 3.46 -2.86 -11.50
CA ARG A 184 4.80 -3.23 -11.95
C ARG A 184 4.75 -4.50 -12.81
N GLN A 185 5.54 -4.58 -13.88
CA GLN A 185 5.54 -5.77 -14.74
C GLN A 185 6.20 -6.98 -14.07
N THR A 186 7.29 -6.76 -13.34
CA THR A 186 8.00 -7.80 -12.59
C THR A 186 7.93 -7.53 -11.10
N ARG A 187 7.63 -8.56 -10.31
CA ARG A 187 7.53 -8.44 -8.85
C ARG A 187 8.89 -8.16 -8.24
N ARG A 188 8.91 -7.35 -7.17
CA ARG A 188 10.11 -7.16 -6.34
C ARG A 188 9.74 -7.09 -4.85
N GLN A 189 10.71 -7.38 -3.98
CA GLN A 189 10.54 -7.37 -2.53
C GLN A 189 11.51 -6.39 -1.84
N SER A 190 12.22 -5.60 -2.61
CA SER A 190 13.08 -4.52 -2.10
C SER A 190 13.34 -3.47 -3.16
N GLY A 191 13.67 -2.26 -2.73
CA GLY A 191 14.01 -1.13 -3.59
C GLY A 191 13.37 0.16 -3.11
N THR A 192 13.39 1.17 -3.99
CA THR A 192 12.74 2.46 -3.81
C THR A 192 11.55 2.58 -4.75
N ILE A 193 10.43 3.09 -4.27
CA ILE A 193 9.28 3.49 -5.11
C ILE A 193 9.27 5.02 -5.19
N SER A 194 9.43 5.55 -6.40
CA SER A 194 9.35 6.99 -6.71
C SER A 194 7.90 7.43 -6.84
N ILE A 195 7.22 7.62 -5.71
CA ILE A 195 5.76 7.79 -5.62
C ILE A 195 5.26 9.00 -6.44
N THR A 196 5.93 10.14 -6.33
CA THR A 196 5.53 11.36 -7.03
C THR A 196 5.59 11.22 -8.56
N GLU A 197 6.50 10.39 -9.10
CA GLU A 197 6.56 10.12 -10.54
C GLU A 197 5.29 9.41 -11.06
N HIS A 198 4.69 8.54 -10.25
CA HIS A 198 3.40 7.94 -10.57
C HIS A 198 2.28 8.98 -10.58
N PHE A 199 2.26 9.90 -9.62
CA PHE A 199 1.26 10.99 -9.57
C PHE A 199 1.35 11.90 -10.78
N LYS A 200 2.56 12.35 -11.16
CA LYS A 200 2.82 13.14 -12.36
C LYS A 200 2.36 12.41 -13.62
N LYS A 201 2.62 11.09 -13.70
CA LYS A 201 2.19 10.28 -14.86
C LYS A 201 0.67 10.13 -14.94
N TRP A 202 0.01 9.92 -13.79
CA TRP A 202 -1.46 9.87 -13.76
C TRP A 202 -2.07 11.19 -14.24
N GLU A 203 -1.56 12.32 -13.79
CA GLU A 203 -2.01 13.65 -14.26
C GLU A 203 -1.82 13.83 -15.76
N ALA A 204 -0.67 13.41 -16.31
CA ALA A 204 -0.41 13.45 -17.76
C ALA A 204 -1.39 12.57 -18.56
N LEU A 205 -2.05 11.60 -17.91
CA LEU A 205 -3.11 10.76 -18.49
C LEU A 205 -4.53 11.25 -18.13
N SER A 206 -4.66 12.49 -17.63
CA SER A 206 -5.93 13.07 -17.15
C SER A 206 -6.57 12.25 -16.01
N MET A 207 -5.74 11.65 -15.17
CA MET A 207 -6.11 10.92 -13.96
C MET A 207 -5.65 11.76 -12.74
N ASN A 208 -6.33 12.86 -12.48
CA ASN A 208 -5.93 13.80 -11.43
C ASN A 208 -6.33 13.27 -10.05
N LEU A 209 -5.42 13.35 -9.09
CA LEU A 209 -5.71 13.14 -7.68
C LEU A 209 -6.60 14.26 -7.14
N GLY A 210 -7.24 14.03 -6.01
CA GLY A 210 -7.97 15.06 -5.29
C GLY A 210 -7.03 16.15 -4.74
N SER A 211 -7.56 17.34 -4.52
CA SER A 211 -6.79 18.49 -4.02
C SER A 211 -6.27 18.34 -2.60
N ASN A 212 -6.74 17.34 -1.86
CA ASN A 212 -6.39 17.10 -0.47
C ASN A 212 -5.87 15.66 -0.31
N MET A 213 -4.56 15.52 -0.15
CA MET A 213 -3.98 14.21 0.21
C MET A 213 -4.51 13.78 1.58
N TYR A 214 -4.82 12.49 1.70
CA TYR A 214 -5.29 11.91 2.95
C TYR A 214 -4.27 10.94 3.54
N GLU A 215 -3.76 10.01 2.75
CA GLU A 215 -2.73 9.06 3.17
C GLU A 215 -1.88 8.58 2.01
N CYS A 216 -0.66 8.13 2.35
CA CYS A 216 0.29 7.43 1.49
C CYS A 216 1.02 6.41 2.35
N LYS A 217 0.70 5.12 2.22
CA LYS A 217 1.21 4.06 3.08
C LYS A 217 1.69 2.86 2.29
N PHE A 218 2.61 2.10 2.87
CA PHE A 218 2.93 0.77 2.36
C PHE A 218 1.83 -0.20 2.82
N LEU A 219 1.25 -0.92 1.88
CA LEU A 219 0.10 -1.78 2.03
C LEU A 219 0.46 -3.24 1.78
N VAL A 220 -0.14 -4.14 2.55
CA VAL A 220 -0.46 -5.49 2.12
C VAL A 220 -1.97 -5.70 2.19
N GLU A 221 -2.56 -6.10 1.08
CA GLU A 221 -3.98 -6.39 0.95
C GLU A 221 -4.20 -7.81 0.43
N ALA A 222 -5.19 -8.50 1.00
CA ALA A 222 -5.56 -9.85 0.63
C ALA A 222 -7.08 -10.06 0.69
N GLY A 223 -7.69 -10.40 -0.45
CA GLY A 223 -9.11 -10.74 -0.59
C GLY A 223 -9.38 -12.21 -0.26
N GLY A 224 -8.75 -12.75 0.79
CA GLY A 224 -8.92 -14.12 1.26
C GLY A 224 -7.60 -14.85 1.49
N GLY A 225 -7.69 -16.19 1.59
CA GLY A 225 -6.52 -17.04 1.77
C GLY A 225 -5.83 -16.89 3.12
N LYS A 226 -4.59 -17.36 3.20
CA LYS A 226 -3.78 -17.33 4.42
C LYS A 226 -2.33 -16.99 4.08
N GLY A 227 -1.73 -16.10 4.85
CA GLY A 227 -0.35 -15.74 4.63
C GLY A 227 0.20 -14.77 5.67
N TRP A 228 1.42 -14.34 5.43
CA TRP A 228 2.09 -13.28 6.16
C TRP A 228 2.97 -12.45 5.22
N PHE A 229 3.20 -11.24 5.63
CA PHE A 229 4.12 -10.26 5.07
C PHE A 229 4.98 -9.70 6.21
N GLU A 230 6.25 -9.41 5.97
CA GLU A 230 7.16 -8.83 6.96
C GLU A 230 8.16 -7.89 6.30
N ALA A 231 7.99 -6.60 6.52
CA ALA A 231 8.98 -5.60 6.15
C ALA A 231 10.08 -5.56 7.21
N SER A 232 11.31 -5.86 6.81
CA SER A 232 12.50 -5.66 7.63
C SER A 232 13.02 -4.23 7.58
N TYR A 233 12.67 -3.49 6.51
CA TYR A 233 12.95 -2.07 6.35
C TYR A 233 11.81 -1.39 5.59
N LEU A 234 11.39 -0.24 6.09
CA LEU A 234 10.39 0.60 5.45
C LEU A 234 10.52 2.03 5.96
N SER A 235 10.77 2.97 5.05
CA SER A 235 10.82 4.41 5.34
C SER A 235 10.21 5.22 4.21
N PHE A 236 9.72 6.40 4.55
CA PHE A 236 9.23 7.39 3.58
C PHE A 236 10.05 8.67 3.69
N GLU A 237 10.35 9.26 2.56
CA GLU A 237 11.03 10.55 2.40
C GLU A 237 10.16 11.50 1.56
#